data_18ae405c5d6e5932aa1464e3d08bbb55
#
_entry.id   18ae405c5d6e5932aa1464e3d08bbb55
#
_cell.length_a   1.000
_cell.length_b   1.000
_cell.length_c   1.000
_cell.angle_alpha   90.00
_cell.angle_beta   90.00
_cell.angle_gamma   90.00
#
_symmetry.space_group_name_H-M   'P 1'
#
loop_
_entity.id
_entity.type
_entity.pdbx_description
1 polymer ?
#
loop_
_entity_poly.entity_id
_entity_poly.type
_entity_poly.pdbx_seq_one_letter_code
_entity_poly.pdbx_strand_id
1 'polypeptide(L)'
;MNYKQHFENYISTITVDKSMTTIANYGNAVRMFFEYNGFDGEISTASLLKWRTHLSADKGCSITTINLYIQHMRFFCEYLAAIEKDFEMPNFQMIAPDKRKVSRERTKEYDHVLTPDEVVEILCAERPKRCNSATWPRNKAILAMFLTGSMRNTELRSIRPCDLDWENGRIRLENTKGGVPRYAQFSVTARKFVAEYLQSGFRPSVARDDEPLFVTYPMGKPDAYKGFERVAMSTLVERCVKSILGEEGIRTHALRHASASFMLSNNVPIDEIQKALGHSNINTTMIYAKRFQTDSESKKSVFDVSVAQN
;
A
#
# COMPACT_ATOMS: atom_id res chain seq x y z
N MET A 1 25.02 0.54 -30.07
CA MET A 1 24.80 1.39 -28.87
C MET A 1 25.24 0.62 -27.63
N ASN A 2 25.93 1.27 -26.67
CA ASN A 2 26.34 0.61 -25.42
C ASN A 2 25.22 0.74 -24.35
N TYR A 3 24.24 -0.12 -24.43
CA TYR A 3 23.09 -0.09 -23.51
C TYR A 3 23.45 -0.28 -22.04
N LYS A 4 24.51 -1.01 -21.72
CA LYS A 4 24.98 -1.18 -20.34
C LYS A 4 25.41 0.15 -19.73
N GLN A 5 26.25 0.91 -20.45
CA GLN A 5 26.69 2.24 -20.01
C GLN A 5 25.51 3.22 -19.90
N HIS A 6 24.58 3.18 -20.87
CA HIS A 6 23.39 4.02 -20.82
C HIS A 6 22.48 3.68 -19.65
N PHE A 7 22.36 2.40 -19.27
CA PHE A 7 21.60 1.99 -18.11
C PHE A 7 22.23 2.51 -16.81
N GLU A 8 23.54 2.41 -16.66
CA GLU A 8 24.26 2.97 -15.48
C GLU A 8 24.06 4.49 -15.37
N ASN A 9 24.20 5.21 -16.49
CA ASN A 9 23.97 6.65 -16.56
C ASN A 9 22.51 7.02 -16.25
N TYR A 10 21.52 6.25 -16.76
CA TYR A 10 20.11 6.45 -16.46
C TYR A 10 19.82 6.33 -14.97
N ILE A 11 20.34 5.28 -14.32
CA ILE A 11 20.18 5.10 -12.86
C ILE A 11 20.75 6.31 -12.11
N SER A 12 21.95 6.78 -12.50
CA SER A 12 22.57 7.94 -11.88
C SER A 12 21.72 9.21 -12.05
N THR A 13 21.15 9.41 -13.25
CA THR A 13 20.27 10.56 -13.53
C THR A 13 19.02 10.57 -12.68
N ILE A 14 18.32 9.43 -12.57
CA ILE A 14 17.06 9.37 -11.79
C ILE A 14 17.30 9.38 -10.28
N THR A 15 18.52 9.18 -9.81
CA THR A 15 18.88 9.22 -8.38
C THR A 15 18.73 10.62 -7.79
N VAL A 16 18.82 11.67 -8.61
CA VAL A 16 18.70 13.06 -8.17
C VAL A 16 17.26 13.38 -7.68
N ASP A 17 16.23 12.84 -8.37
CA ASP A 17 14.84 13.27 -8.16
C ASP A 17 13.92 12.19 -7.58
N LYS A 18 14.37 10.93 -7.56
CA LYS A 18 13.50 9.80 -7.21
C LYS A 18 13.91 9.14 -5.89
N SER A 19 12.91 8.58 -5.20
CA SER A 19 13.17 7.76 -4.01
C SER A 19 13.91 6.48 -4.38
N MET A 20 14.71 5.94 -3.45
CA MET A 20 15.45 4.67 -3.64
C MET A 20 14.55 3.52 -4.10
N THR A 21 13.33 3.44 -3.59
CA THR A 21 12.34 2.42 -4.01
C THR A 21 11.92 2.61 -5.48
N THR A 22 11.73 3.85 -5.92
CA THR A 22 11.38 4.17 -7.32
C THR A 22 12.53 3.81 -8.24
N ILE A 23 13.76 4.17 -7.87
CA ILE A 23 14.99 3.85 -8.61
C ILE A 23 15.12 2.33 -8.76
N ALA A 24 14.97 1.60 -7.66
CA ALA A 24 15.03 0.14 -7.67
C ALA A 24 13.97 -0.49 -8.60
N ASN A 25 12.74 0.01 -8.59
CA ASN A 25 11.68 -0.48 -9.46
C ASN A 25 11.94 -0.19 -10.95
N TYR A 26 12.40 1.01 -11.27
CA TYR A 26 12.75 1.39 -12.65
C TYR A 26 13.94 0.56 -13.15
N GLY A 27 14.99 0.50 -12.33
CA GLY A 27 16.19 -0.29 -12.67
C GLY A 27 15.88 -1.79 -12.80
N ASN A 28 14.99 -2.33 -11.98
CA ASN A 28 14.62 -3.73 -12.07
C ASN A 28 13.95 -4.09 -13.41
N ALA A 29 13.01 -3.25 -13.88
CA ALA A 29 12.34 -3.50 -15.17
C ALA A 29 13.34 -3.50 -16.34
N VAL A 30 14.26 -2.52 -16.37
CA VAL A 30 15.30 -2.42 -17.41
C VAL A 30 16.25 -3.61 -17.33
N ARG A 31 16.69 -3.99 -16.11
CA ARG A 31 17.56 -5.16 -15.91
C ARG A 31 16.90 -6.45 -16.40
N MET A 32 15.64 -6.69 -16.03
CA MET A 32 14.87 -7.87 -16.46
C MET A 32 14.71 -7.93 -17.98
N PHE A 33 14.54 -6.79 -18.64
CA PHE A 33 14.52 -6.75 -20.10
C PHE A 33 15.86 -7.18 -20.69
N PHE A 34 17.00 -6.66 -20.19
CA PHE A 34 18.32 -7.03 -20.69
C PHE A 34 18.74 -8.44 -20.29
N GLU A 35 18.27 -8.98 -19.17
CA GLU A 35 18.44 -10.40 -18.84
C GLU A 35 17.76 -11.31 -19.88
N TYR A 36 16.64 -10.86 -20.44
CA TYR A 36 15.91 -11.56 -21.49
C TYR A 36 16.51 -11.34 -22.89
N ASN A 37 16.82 -10.10 -23.25
CA ASN A 37 17.18 -9.67 -24.62
C ASN A 37 18.70 -9.60 -24.86
N GLY A 38 19.51 -9.62 -23.79
CA GLY A 38 20.94 -9.29 -23.84
C GLY A 38 21.19 -7.79 -23.96
N PHE A 39 22.35 -7.33 -23.46
CA PHE A 39 22.74 -5.92 -23.61
C PHE A 39 23.21 -5.57 -25.07
N ASP A 40 23.49 -6.58 -25.87
CA ASP A 40 23.82 -6.43 -27.28
C ASP A 40 22.58 -6.48 -28.19
N GLY A 41 21.43 -6.87 -27.62
CA GLY A 41 20.16 -6.95 -28.32
C GLY A 41 19.52 -5.57 -28.50
N GLU A 42 18.90 -5.36 -29.67
CA GLU A 42 18.22 -4.10 -29.97
C GLU A 42 16.97 -3.88 -29.15
N ILE A 43 16.77 -2.63 -28.68
CA ILE A 43 15.51 -2.19 -28.10
C ILE A 43 14.58 -1.72 -29.21
N SER A 44 13.61 -2.54 -29.57
CA SER A 44 12.65 -2.27 -30.63
C SER A 44 11.22 -2.62 -30.19
N THR A 45 10.22 -2.20 -30.96
CA THR A 45 8.83 -2.62 -30.74
C THR A 45 8.72 -4.15 -30.73
N ALA A 46 9.43 -4.83 -31.63
CA ALA A 46 9.40 -6.29 -31.75
C ALA A 46 10.01 -6.98 -30.53
N SER A 47 11.18 -6.53 -30.05
CA SER A 47 11.83 -7.12 -28.88
C SER A 47 11.00 -6.91 -27.60
N LEU A 48 10.40 -5.75 -27.42
CA LEU A 48 9.53 -5.47 -26.28
C LEU A 48 8.19 -6.26 -26.31
N LEU A 49 7.63 -6.52 -27.48
CA LEU A 49 6.46 -7.39 -27.63
C LEU A 49 6.81 -8.85 -27.26
N LYS A 50 7.97 -9.36 -27.70
CA LYS A 50 8.47 -10.69 -27.30
C LYS A 50 8.68 -10.77 -25.79
N TRP A 51 9.32 -9.76 -25.20
CA TRP A 51 9.51 -9.71 -23.75
C TRP A 51 8.19 -9.65 -22.98
N ARG A 52 7.22 -8.87 -23.44
CA ARG A 52 5.86 -8.84 -22.85
C ARG A 52 5.22 -10.23 -22.85
N THR A 53 5.36 -10.99 -23.95
CA THR A 53 4.86 -12.36 -24.07
C THR A 53 5.58 -13.28 -23.06
N HIS A 54 6.90 -13.17 -22.96
CA HIS A 54 7.71 -13.90 -21.97
C HIS A 54 7.29 -13.59 -20.53
N LEU A 55 7.06 -12.32 -20.17
CA LEU A 55 6.57 -11.94 -18.85
C LEU A 55 5.23 -12.59 -18.52
N SER A 56 4.33 -12.74 -19.51
CA SER A 56 3.02 -13.35 -19.31
C SER A 56 3.09 -14.87 -19.30
N ALA A 57 3.71 -15.49 -20.30
CA ALA A 57 3.66 -16.93 -20.53
C ALA A 57 4.67 -17.70 -19.64
N ASP A 58 5.92 -17.20 -19.53
CA ASP A 58 6.99 -17.94 -18.88
C ASP A 58 7.16 -17.50 -17.40
N LYS A 59 6.95 -16.21 -17.11
CA LYS A 59 7.08 -15.67 -15.74
C LYS A 59 5.75 -15.61 -14.97
N GLY A 60 4.61 -15.83 -15.63
CA GLY A 60 3.30 -15.78 -14.98
C GLY A 60 2.94 -14.43 -14.38
N CYS A 61 3.53 -13.33 -14.88
CA CYS A 61 3.27 -12.00 -14.35
C CYS A 61 1.82 -11.56 -14.61
N SER A 62 1.22 -10.92 -13.62
CA SER A 62 -0.09 -10.28 -13.77
C SER A 62 -0.06 -9.18 -14.82
N ILE A 63 -1.20 -8.88 -15.46
CA ILE A 63 -1.25 -7.82 -16.48
C ILE A 63 -0.93 -6.44 -15.90
N THR A 64 -1.23 -6.21 -14.62
CA THR A 64 -0.88 -4.99 -13.89
C THR A 64 0.63 -4.87 -13.72
N THR A 65 1.32 -5.97 -13.39
CA THR A 65 2.79 -6.04 -13.26
C THR A 65 3.46 -5.82 -14.62
N ILE A 66 2.95 -6.47 -15.67
CA ILE A 66 3.44 -6.29 -17.05
C ILE A 66 3.31 -4.82 -17.47
N ASN A 67 2.15 -4.21 -17.24
CA ASN A 67 1.94 -2.79 -17.55
C ASN A 67 2.94 -1.89 -16.82
N LEU A 68 3.25 -2.18 -15.56
CA LEU A 68 4.24 -1.43 -14.78
C LEU A 68 5.64 -1.55 -15.40
N TYR A 69 6.08 -2.76 -15.75
CA TYR A 69 7.38 -2.99 -16.37
C TYR A 69 7.51 -2.31 -17.73
N ILE A 70 6.46 -2.37 -18.56
CA ILE A 70 6.42 -1.67 -19.85
C ILE A 70 6.51 -0.14 -19.66
N GLN A 71 5.84 0.41 -18.65
CA GLN A 71 5.95 1.85 -18.34
C GLN A 71 7.36 2.23 -17.91
N HIS A 72 8.02 1.41 -17.08
CA HIS A 72 9.39 1.68 -16.66
C HIS A 72 10.39 1.58 -17.84
N MET A 73 10.19 0.61 -18.73
CA MET A 73 10.97 0.53 -19.98
C MET A 73 10.75 1.75 -20.86
N ARG A 74 9.52 2.27 -20.93
CA ARG A 74 9.22 3.49 -21.67
C ARG A 74 10.05 4.68 -21.15
N PHE A 75 10.15 4.88 -19.85
CA PHE A 75 10.97 5.96 -19.27
C PHE A 75 12.46 5.81 -19.63
N PHE A 76 12.97 4.59 -19.65
CA PHE A 76 14.34 4.35 -20.13
C PHE A 76 14.50 4.65 -21.61
N CYS A 77 13.55 4.27 -22.46
CA CYS A 77 13.55 4.60 -23.88
C CYS A 77 13.42 6.12 -24.13
N GLU A 78 12.60 6.82 -23.35
CA GLU A 78 12.51 8.29 -23.40
C GLU A 78 13.84 8.96 -23.04
N TYR A 79 14.57 8.42 -22.05
CA TYR A 79 15.92 8.86 -21.72
C TYR A 79 16.89 8.62 -22.88
N LEU A 80 16.88 7.42 -23.50
CA LEU A 80 17.73 7.13 -24.67
C LEU A 80 17.44 8.05 -25.83
N ALA A 81 16.18 8.27 -26.17
CA ALA A 81 15.76 9.16 -27.25
C ALA A 81 16.19 10.63 -27.04
N ALA A 82 16.36 11.04 -25.77
CA ALA A 82 16.81 12.39 -25.44
C ALA A 82 18.32 12.59 -25.64
N ILE A 83 19.12 11.52 -25.57
CA ILE A 83 20.61 11.61 -25.64
C ILE A 83 21.21 11.00 -26.90
N GLU A 84 20.51 10.07 -27.56
CA GLU A 84 20.97 9.37 -28.75
C GLU A 84 20.08 9.72 -29.95
N LYS A 85 20.64 10.46 -30.92
CA LYS A 85 19.89 10.96 -32.08
C LYS A 85 19.35 9.85 -32.98
N ASP A 86 20.07 8.72 -33.03
CA ASP A 86 19.73 7.59 -33.90
C ASP A 86 18.88 6.53 -33.19
N PHE A 87 18.45 6.81 -31.95
CA PHE A 87 17.56 5.88 -31.23
C PHE A 87 16.12 6.04 -31.68
N GLU A 88 15.57 5.00 -32.28
CA GLU A 88 14.16 4.95 -32.66
C GLU A 88 13.30 4.54 -31.48
N MET A 89 12.36 5.41 -31.11
CA MET A 89 11.45 5.17 -30.00
C MET A 89 10.46 4.04 -30.33
N PRO A 90 10.41 2.94 -29.54
CA PRO A 90 9.44 1.86 -29.76
C PRO A 90 7.99 2.34 -29.66
N ASN A 91 7.08 1.67 -30.40
CA ASN A 91 5.66 2.01 -30.37
C ASN A 91 4.98 1.45 -29.09
N PHE A 92 5.00 2.22 -28.00
CA PHE A 92 4.43 1.84 -26.73
C PHE A 92 2.90 1.75 -26.74
N GLN A 93 2.18 2.27 -27.73
CA GLN A 93 0.75 2.05 -27.88
C GLN A 93 0.44 0.60 -28.26
N MET A 94 1.28 -0.02 -29.09
CA MET A 94 1.15 -1.45 -29.45
C MET A 94 1.62 -2.37 -28.32
N ILE A 95 2.65 -1.95 -27.56
CA ILE A 95 3.29 -2.77 -26.53
C ILE A 95 2.45 -2.79 -25.24
N ALA A 96 1.83 -1.68 -24.88
CA ALA A 96 1.08 -1.56 -23.63
C ALA A 96 -0.11 -2.55 -23.59
N PRO A 97 -0.36 -3.17 -22.43
CA PRO A 97 -1.55 -3.99 -22.24
C PRO A 97 -2.84 -3.18 -22.40
N ASP A 98 -3.93 -3.87 -22.75
CA ASP A 98 -5.26 -3.26 -22.80
C ASP A 98 -5.62 -2.61 -21.45
N LYS A 99 -5.91 -1.31 -21.50
CA LYS A 99 -6.24 -0.50 -20.31
C LYS A 99 -7.46 -1.04 -19.57
N ARG A 100 -8.45 -1.63 -20.28
CA ARG A 100 -9.65 -2.21 -19.67
C ARG A 100 -9.30 -3.46 -18.86
N LYS A 101 -8.40 -4.31 -19.40
CA LYS A 101 -7.93 -5.50 -18.67
C LYS A 101 -7.13 -5.13 -17.43
N VAL A 102 -6.22 -4.16 -17.54
CA VAL A 102 -5.44 -3.63 -16.39
C VAL A 102 -6.39 -3.05 -15.33
N SER A 103 -7.40 -2.29 -15.73
CA SER A 103 -8.38 -1.72 -14.80
C SER A 103 -9.19 -2.79 -14.10
N ARG A 104 -9.66 -3.82 -14.82
CA ARG A 104 -10.42 -4.95 -14.25
C ARG A 104 -9.60 -5.75 -13.24
N GLU A 105 -8.32 -6.02 -13.53
CA GLU A 105 -7.46 -6.73 -12.58
C GLU A 105 -7.22 -5.91 -11.31
N ARG A 106 -6.97 -4.60 -11.45
CA ARG A 106 -6.85 -3.71 -10.28
C ARG A 106 -8.12 -3.68 -9.42
N THR A 107 -9.30 -3.78 -10.05
CA THR A 107 -10.56 -3.82 -9.30
C THR A 107 -10.67 -5.10 -8.48
N LYS A 108 -10.16 -6.23 -8.99
CA LYS A 108 -10.14 -7.51 -8.24
C LYS A 108 -9.28 -7.47 -6.97
N GLU A 109 -8.24 -6.63 -6.93
CA GLU A 109 -7.45 -6.43 -5.69
C GLU A 109 -8.30 -5.89 -4.53
N TYR A 110 -9.48 -5.32 -4.83
CA TYR A 110 -10.43 -4.80 -3.85
C TYR A 110 -11.60 -5.75 -3.59
N ASP A 111 -11.63 -6.95 -4.19
CA ASP A 111 -12.76 -7.88 -4.06
C ASP A 111 -12.91 -8.44 -2.65
N HIS A 112 -11.85 -8.39 -1.86
CA HIS A 112 -11.85 -8.79 -0.46
C HIS A 112 -11.62 -7.58 0.46
N VAL A 113 -12.66 -6.77 0.63
CA VAL A 113 -12.68 -5.68 1.61
C VAL A 113 -13.46 -6.15 2.82
N LEU A 114 -12.83 -6.04 3.99
CA LEU A 114 -13.48 -6.35 5.26
C LEU A 114 -14.81 -5.60 5.41
N THR A 115 -15.84 -6.31 5.81
CA THR A 115 -17.13 -5.74 6.15
C THR A 115 -17.04 -4.89 7.43
N PRO A 116 -18.00 -4.00 7.70
CA PRO A 116 -18.05 -3.27 8.96
C PRO A 116 -18.06 -4.18 10.18
N ASP A 117 -18.77 -5.33 10.14
CA ASP A 117 -18.85 -6.29 11.24
C ASP A 117 -17.49 -6.95 11.50
N GLU A 118 -16.74 -7.34 10.46
CA GLU A 118 -15.39 -7.88 10.58
C GLU A 118 -14.39 -6.85 11.13
N VAL A 119 -14.55 -5.57 10.78
CA VAL A 119 -13.75 -4.48 11.38
C VAL A 119 -14.01 -4.41 12.88
N VAL A 120 -15.28 -4.47 13.29
CA VAL A 120 -15.65 -4.48 14.72
C VAL A 120 -15.12 -5.74 15.41
N GLU A 121 -15.24 -6.92 14.77
CA GLU A 121 -14.71 -8.17 15.30
C GLU A 121 -13.21 -8.08 15.55
N ILE A 122 -12.42 -7.57 14.58
CA ILE A 122 -10.99 -7.37 14.77
C ILE A 122 -10.69 -6.41 15.93
N LEU A 123 -11.43 -5.31 16.04
CA LEU A 123 -11.24 -4.32 17.10
C LEU A 123 -11.66 -4.84 18.49
N CYS A 124 -12.66 -5.71 18.57
CA CYS A 124 -13.15 -6.31 19.81
C CYS A 124 -12.46 -7.63 20.17
N ALA A 125 -11.71 -8.23 19.25
CA ALA A 125 -11.10 -9.54 19.44
C ALA A 125 -10.29 -9.64 20.73
N GLU A 126 -10.50 -10.67 21.49
CA GLU A 126 -9.60 -11.11 22.55
C GLU A 126 -8.33 -11.72 21.93
N ARG A 127 -7.33 -12.02 22.75
CA ARG A 127 -6.10 -12.63 22.28
C ARG A 127 -6.36 -14.04 21.70
N PRO A 128 -6.19 -14.27 20.39
CA PRO A 128 -6.31 -15.60 19.83
C PRO A 128 -5.27 -16.56 20.44
N LYS A 129 -5.63 -17.82 20.65
CA LYS A 129 -4.75 -18.85 21.25
C LYS A 129 -3.39 -18.96 20.55
N ARG A 130 -3.37 -18.73 19.23
CA ARG A 130 -2.14 -18.80 18.41
C ARG A 130 -1.28 -17.53 18.49
N CYS A 131 -1.76 -16.45 19.12
CA CYS A 131 -1.01 -15.23 19.30
C CYS A 131 -0.27 -15.22 20.65
N ASN A 132 1.02 -14.86 20.61
CA ASN A 132 1.85 -14.76 21.82
C ASN A 132 1.31 -13.65 22.73
N SER A 133 1.17 -13.95 24.04
CA SER A 133 0.63 -13.03 25.04
C SER A 133 1.48 -11.77 25.20
N ALA A 134 2.81 -11.89 25.19
CA ALA A 134 3.70 -10.75 25.36
C ALA A 134 3.63 -9.76 24.17
N THR A 135 3.38 -10.26 22.94
CA THR A 135 3.32 -9.41 21.75
C THR A 135 1.89 -8.94 21.40
N TRP A 136 0.88 -9.52 22.03
CA TRP A 136 -0.51 -9.23 21.68
C TRP A 136 -0.93 -7.77 21.92
N PRO A 137 -0.57 -7.09 23.02
CA PRO A 137 -0.92 -5.69 23.20
C PRO A 137 -0.39 -4.81 22.05
N ARG A 138 0.86 -5.02 21.64
CA ARG A 138 1.45 -4.34 20.47
C ARG A 138 0.66 -4.65 19.18
N ASN A 139 0.37 -5.92 18.93
CA ASN A 139 -0.30 -6.35 17.70
C ASN A 139 -1.72 -5.77 17.62
N LYS A 140 -2.44 -5.76 18.73
CA LYS A 140 -3.78 -5.16 18.86
C LYS A 140 -3.74 -3.66 18.57
N ALA A 141 -2.76 -2.94 19.14
CA ALA A 141 -2.55 -1.52 18.88
C ALA A 141 -2.26 -1.25 17.39
N ILE A 142 -1.43 -2.07 16.75
CA ILE A 142 -1.14 -1.98 15.32
C ILE A 142 -2.41 -2.13 14.46
N LEU A 143 -3.24 -3.15 14.75
CA LEU A 143 -4.51 -3.38 14.04
C LEU A 143 -5.46 -2.18 14.21
N ALA A 144 -5.62 -1.70 15.43
CA ALA A 144 -6.49 -0.55 15.71
C ALA A 144 -6.01 0.73 15.01
N MET A 145 -4.70 0.98 14.99
CA MET A 145 -4.11 2.12 14.30
C MET A 145 -4.33 2.07 12.79
N PHE A 146 -4.22 0.89 12.15
CA PHE A 146 -4.53 0.75 10.73
C PHE A 146 -6.02 0.99 10.45
N LEU A 147 -6.90 0.37 11.23
CA LEU A 147 -8.35 0.41 11.00
C LEU A 147 -8.98 1.77 11.31
N THR A 148 -8.49 2.49 12.32
CA THR A 148 -9.10 3.75 12.73
C THR A 148 -8.35 5.00 12.24
N GLY A 149 -7.05 4.88 11.95
CA GLY A 149 -6.20 5.99 11.49
C GLY A 149 -5.97 6.01 9.98
N SER A 150 -6.45 5.01 9.24
CA SER A 150 -6.33 4.92 7.76
C SER A 150 -4.91 5.10 7.23
N MET A 151 -3.91 4.66 7.99
CA MET A 151 -2.50 4.92 7.69
C MET A 151 -1.94 3.95 6.64
N ARG A 152 -0.91 4.41 5.91
CA ARG A 152 -0.09 3.52 5.08
C ARG A 152 0.88 2.73 5.95
N ASN A 153 1.32 1.57 5.47
CA ASN A 153 2.32 0.75 6.18
C ASN A 153 3.58 1.55 6.52
N THR A 154 4.08 2.35 5.58
CA THR A 154 5.26 3.20 5.81
C THR A 154 5.00 4.28 6.86
N GLU A 155 3.82 4.87 6.87
CA GLU A 155 3.43 5.88 7.85
C GLU A 155 3.40 5.26 9.25
N LEU A 156 2.66 4.15 9.45
CA LEU A 156 2.55 3.52 10.77
C LEU A 156 3.90 3.06 11.34
N ARG A 157 4.78 2.52 10.49
CA ARG A 157 6.10 2.04 10.93
C ARG A 157 7.03 3.16 11.41
N SER A 158 6.85 4.37 10.92
CA SER A 158 7.69 5.52 11.25
C SER A 158 7.15 6.37 12.39
N ILE A 159 5.95 6.07 12.91
CA ILE A 159 5.40 6.79 14.06
C ILE A 159 6.29 6.60 15.28
N ARG A 160 6.49 7.68 16.00
CA ARG A 160 7.23 7.75 17.27
C ARG A 160 6.27 8.14 18.40
N PRO A 161 6.55 7.82 19.67
CA PRO A 161 5.74 8.30 20.78
C PRO A 161 5.51 9.82 20.77
N CYS A 162 6.54 10.62 20.44
CA CYS A 162 6.44 12.08 20.36
C CYS A 162 5.52 12.60 19.23
N ASP A 163 5.13 11.73 18.28
CA ASP A 163 4.18 12.10 17.20
C ASP A 163 2.71 11.96 17.65
N LEU A 164 2.45 11.39 18.83
CA LEU A 164 1.12 11.13 19.36
C LEU A 164 0.59 12.33 20.16
N ASP A 165 -0.41 13.01 19.64
CA ASP A 165 -1.15 14.04 20.35
C ASP A 165 -2.34 13.39 21.08
N TRP A 166 -2.11 12.99 22.31
CA TRP A 166 -3.07 12.31 23.18
C TRP A 166 -4.28 13.18 23.52
N GLU A 167 -4.06 14.47 23.66
CA GLU A 167 -5.09 15.44 24.06
C GLU A 167 -6.05 15.68 22.89
N ASN A 168 -5.52 16.02 21.72
CA ASN A 168 -6.35 16.35 20.54
C ASN A 168 -6.72 15.13 19.68
N GLY A 169 -6.27 13.92 20.04
CA GLY A 169 -6.58 12.69 19.31
C GLY A 169 -6.03 12.67 17.88
N ARG A 170 -4.79 13.15 17.69
CA ARG A 170 -4.15 13.24 16.38
C ARG A 170 -2.77 12.58 16.39
N ILE A 171 -2.33 12.15 15.22
CA ILE A 171 -1.00 11.58 15.00
C ILE A 171 -0.33 12.39 13.89
N ARG A 172 0.84 12.94 14.17
CA ARG A 172 1.65 13.63 13.17
C ARG A 172 2.37 12.61 12.29
N LEU A 173 2.13 12.67 10.99
CA LEU A 173 2.76 11.80 9.99
C LEU A 173 3.72 12.62 9.14
N GLU A 174 5.03 12.42 9.34
CA GLU A 174 6.09 13.11 8.59
C GLU A 174 6.47 12.36 7.31
N ASN A 175 6.59 11.02 7.39
CA ASN A 175 7.00 10.17 6.26
C ASN A 175 5.82 9.80 5.34
N THR A 176 5.24 10.80 4.69
CA THR A 176 4.13 10.59 3.77
C THR A 176 4.60 10.40 2.32
N LYS A 177 3.78 9.73 1.50
CA LYS A 177 4.02 9.65 0.06
C LYS A 177 3.81 11.04 -0.57
N GLY A 178 4.90 11.67 -0.99
CA GLY A 178 4.90 13.06 -1.53
C GLY A 178 5.55 14.07 -0.60
N GLY A 179 6.04 13.65 0.59
CA GLY A 179 6.85 14.48 1.48
C GLY A 179 6.09 15.56 2.25
N VAL A 180 4.76 15.69 2.05
CA VAL A 180 3.96 16.68 2.78
C VAL A 180 3.45 16.07 4.08
N PRO A 181 3.83 16.61 5.26
CA PRO A 181 3.33 16.13 6.54
C PRO A 181 1.80 16.26 6.63
N ARG A 182 1.16 15.31 7.29
CA ARG A 182 -0.28 15.36 7.57
C ARG A 182 -0.60 14.82 8.95
N TYR A 183 -1.81 15.05 9.40
CA TYR A 183 -2.34 14.40 10.60
C TYR A 183 -3.23 13.22 10.24
N ALA A 184 -3.13 12.13 11.01
CA ALA A 184 -4.07 11.03 11.03
C ALA A 184 -4.90 11.09 12.31
N GLN A 185 -6.07 10.45 12.30
CA GLN A 185 -6.91 10.32 13.48
C GLN A 185 -6.27 9.36 14.50
N PHE A 186 -6.22 9.76 15.75
CA PHE A 186 -5.88 8.92 16.89
C PHE A 186 -7.13 8.68 17.72
N SER A 187 -7.94 7.73 17.27
CA SER A 187 -9.25 7.42 17.87
C SER A 187 -9.13 6.99 19.33
N VAL A 188 -10.22 7.08 20.07
CA VAL A 188 -10.29 6.60 21.46
C VAL A 188 -9.89 5.13 21.56
N THR A 189 -10.34 4.30 20.61
CA THR A 189 -9.98 2.87 20.54
C THR A 189 -8.48 2.67 20.31
N ALA A 190 -7.88 3.40 19.37
CA ALA A 190 -6.45 3.31 19.14
C ALA A 190 -5.64 3.81 20.35
N ARG A 191 -6.05 4.93 20.97
CA ARG A 191 -5.42 5.45 22.20
C ARG A 191 -5.41 4.41 23.32
N LYS A 192 -6.54 3.75 23.56
CA LYS A 192 -6.65 2.68 24.56
C LYS A 192 -5.61 1.58 24.31
N PHE A 193 -5.58 1.00 23.11
CA PHE A 193 -4.68 -0.11 22.83
C PHE A 193 -3.22 0.29 22.75
N VAL A 194 -2.91 1.51 22.30
CA VAL A 194 -1.54 2.03 22.36
C VAL A 194 -1.08 2.24 23.80
N ALA A 195 -1.94 2.75 24.67
CA ALA A 195 -1.65 2.87 26.11
C ALA A 195 -1.37 1.50 26.75
N GLU A 196 -2.25 0.51 26.50
CA GLU A 196 -2.06 -0.88 26.96
C GLU A 196 -0.72 -1.47 26.46
N TYR A 197 -0.37 -1.21 25.20
CA TYR A 197 0.91 -1.65 24.65
C TYR A 197 2.10 -0.99 25.37
N LEU A 198 2.07 0.31 25.59
CA LEU A 198 3.14 1.02 26.28
C LEU A 198 3.28 0.55 27.74
N GLN A 199 2.17 0.27 28.42
CA GLN A 199 2.14 -0.25 29.78
C GLN A 199 2.57 -1.73 29.88
N SER A 200 2.50 -2.49 28.80
CA SER A 200 2.85 -3.92 28.79
C SER A 200 4.34 -4.21 29.04
N GLY A 201 5.19 -3.20 28.98
CA GLY A 201 6.65 -3.33 29.07
C GLY A 201 7.31 -3.98 27.85
N PHE A 202 6.55 -4.29 26.79
CA PHE A 202 7.12 -4.89 25.59
C PHE A 202 8.01 -3.89 24.81
N ARG A 203 7.69 -2.60 24.82
CA ARG A 203 8.60 -1.56 24.35
C ARG A 203 9.57 -1.25 25.49
N PRO A 204 10.90 -1.32 25.24
CA PRO A 204 11.87 -1.12 26.32
C PRO A 204 11.73 0.28 26.94
N SER A 205 11.88 0.36 28.27
CA SER A 205 11.86 1.64 28.98
C SER A 205 13.01 2.58 28.60
N VAL A 206 14.10 2.01 28.09
CA VAL A 206 15.27 2.77 27.57
C VAL A 206 15.04 3.32 26.15
N ALA A 207 13.99 2.90 25.47
CA ALA A 207 13.68 3.40 24.13
C ALA A 207 13.17 4.84 24.19
N ARG A 208 13.81 5.73 23.43
CA ARG A 208 13.53 7.17 23.44
C ARG A 208 12.22 7.48 22.70
N ASP A 209 11.65 8.64 22.97
CA ASP A 209 10.40 9.09 22.35
C ASP A 209 10.52 9.45 20.86
N ASP A 210 11.75 9.64 20.38
CA ASP A 210 12.06 9.87 18.95
C ASP A 210 12.37 8.58 18.17
N GLU A 211 12.31 7.42 18.82
CA GLU A 211 12.46 6.09 18.21
C GLU A 211 11.10 5.48 17.85
N PRO A 212 11.06 4.45 16.97
CA PRO A 212 9.79 3.86 16.54
C PRO A 212 8.87 3.46 17.69
N LEU A 213 7.59 3.82 17.59
CA LEU A 213 6.56 3.43 18.56
C LEU A 213 6.45 1.91 18.65
N PHE A 214 6.33 1.26 17.51
CA PHE A 214 6.20 -0.19 17.43
C PHE A 214 7.53 -0.86 17.16
N VAL A 215 7.96 -1.69 18.10
CA VAL A 215 9.24 -2.39 18.02
C VAL A 215 9.08 -3.89 17.85
N THR A 216 10.13 -4.51 17.32
CA THR A 216 10.29 -5.97 17.22
C THR A 216 11.69 -6.35 17.66
N TYR A 217 11.85 -7.58 18.11
CA TYR A 217 13.13 -8.12 18.54
C TYR A 217 13.63 -9.11 17.49
N PRO A 218 14.86 -8.96 16.98
CA PRO A 218 15.48 -9.95 16.12
C PRO A 218 15.62 -11.30 16.85
N MET A 219 15.44 -12.38 16.09
CA MET A 219 15.59 -13.74 16.64
C MET A 219 16.98 -13.91 17.28
N GLY A 220 17.02 -14.47 18.49
CA GLY A 220 18.28 -14.70 19.23
C GLY A 220 18.93 -13.44 19.82
N LYS A 221 18.29 -12.27 19.76
CA LYS A 221 18.78 -11.00 20.34
C LYS A 221 17.70 -10.34 21.18
N PRO A 222 17.40 -10.84 22.38
CA PRO A 222 16.32 -10.32 23.23
C PRO A 222 16.56 -8.89 23.72
N ASP A 223 17.80 -8.46 23.77
CA ASP A 223 18.18 -7.11 24.24
C ASP A 223 18.26 -6.07 23.09
N ALA A 224 18.14 -6.51 21.84
CA ALA A 224 18.15 -5.63 20.67
C ALA A 224 16.74 -5.45 20.12
N TYR A 225 16.23 -4.22 20.12
CA TYR A 225 14.96 -3.89 19.48
C TYR A 225 15.19 -3.03 18.24
N LYS A 226 14.25 -3.11 17.31
CA LYS A 226 14.22 -2.25 16.11
C LYS A 226 12.78 -2.00 15.67
N GLY A 227 12.57 -0.97 14.86
CA GLY A 227 11.31 -0.75 14.16
C GLY A 227 11.00 -1.88 13.19
N PHE A 228 9.74 -1.98 12.78
CA PHE A 228 9.31 -2.98 11.81
C PHE A 228 9.82 -2.70 10.40
N GLU A 229 10.21 -3.73 9.70
CA GLU A 229 10.36 -3.73 8.25
C GLU A 229 9.00 -3.87 7.55
N ARG A 230 8.90 -3.41 6.29
CA ARG A 230 7.65 -3.38 5.54
C ARG A 230 6.99 -4.76 5.43
N VAL A 231 7.77 -5.78 5.10
CA VAL A 231 7.26 -7.15 4.94
C VAL A 231 6.85 -7.72 6.29
N ALA A 232 7.67 -7.54 7.32
CA ALA A 232 7.40 -8.03 8.67
C ALA A 232 6.09 -7.48 9.24
N MET A 233 5.81 -6.17 9.06
CA MET A 233 4.54 -5.55 9.46
C MET A 233 3.35 -6.15 8.70
N SER A 234 3.46 -6.33 7.38
CA SER A 234 2.39 -6.93 6.57
C SER A 234 2.11 -8.38 6.97
N THR A 235 3.14 -9.18 7.20
CA THR A 235 3.02 -10.59 7.63
C THR A 235 2.42 -10.69 9.05
N LEU A 236 2.76 -9.75 9.94
CA LEU A 236 2.17 -9.71 11.28
C LEU A 236 0.67 -9.46 11.19
N VAL A 237 0.25 -8.44 10.43
CA VAL A 237 -1.18 -8.12 10.23
C VAL A 237 -1.92 -9.32 9.65
N GLU A 238 -1.41 -9.93 8.57
CA GLU A 238 -2.02 -11.10 7.93
C GLU A 238 -2.21 -12.26 8.92
N ARG A 239 -1.19 -12.57 9.72
CA ARG A 239 -1.30 -13.62 10.74
C ARG A 239 -2.31 -13.32 11.84
N CYS A 240 -2.36 -12.06 12.29
CA CYS A 240 -3.32 -11.66 13.33
C CYS A 240 -4.75 -11.73 12.80
N VAL A 241 -5.02 -11.18 11.61
CA VAL A 241 -6.36 -11.20 10.99
C VAL A 241 -6.78 -12.64 10.71
N LYS A 242 -5.90 -13.47 10.14
CA LYS A 242 -6.18 -14.92 9.95
C LYS A 242 -6.51 -15.62 11.27
N SER A 243 -5.87 -15.25 12.37
CA SER A 243 -6.13 -15.87 13.68
C SER A 243 -7.45 -15.42 14.29
N ILE A 244 -8.00 -14.28 13.87
CA ILE A 244 -9.28 -13.72 14.35
C ILE A 244 -10.41 -14.20 13.44
N LEU A 245 -10.34 -13.91 12.15
CA LEU A 245 -11.42 -14.15 11.17
C LEU A 245 -11.33 -15.50 10.47
N GLY A 246 -10.18 -16.17 10.52
CA GLY A 246 -9.92 -17.39 9.74
C GLY A 246 -9.51 -17.13 8.28
N GLU A 247 -9.44 -15.88 7.84
CA GLU A 247 -9.21 -15.48 6.46
C GLU A 247 -7.75 -15.21 6.14
N GLU A 248 -7.33 -15.58 4.93
CA GLU A 248 -5.95 -15.39 4.43
C GLU A 248 -5.84 -14.19 3.48
N GLY A 249 -4.62 -13.68 3.30
CA GLY A 249 -4.32 -12.64 2.31
C GLY A 249 -4.65 -11.22 2.74
N ILE A 250 -5.28 -11.01 3.90
CA ILE A 250 -5.62 -9.69 4.42
C ILE A 250 -4.38 -9.03 5.04
N ARG A 251 -3.83 -8.06 4.32
CA ARG A 251 -2.61 -7.33 4.68
C ARG A 251 -2.90 -5.87 5.03
N THR A 252 -1.87 -5.13 5.41
CA THR A 252 -1.97 -3.73 5.84
C THR A 252 -2.75 -2.82 4.89
N HIS A 253 -2.68 -3.07 3.57
CA HIS A 253 -3.40 -2.25 2.60
C HIS A 253 -4.91 -2.53 2.63
N ALA A 254 -5.29 -3.79 2.82
CA ALA A 254 -6.69 -4.19 2.98
C ALA A 254 -7.33 -3.56 4.24
N LEU A 255 -6.60 -3.46 5.36
CA LEU A 255 -7.10 -2.77 6.57
C LEU A 255 -7.36 -1.27 6.32
N ARG A 256 -6.50 -0.63 5.54
CA ARG A 256 -6.72 0.77 5.14
C ARG A 256 -7.94 0.91 4.22
N HIS A 257 -8.17 -0.05 3.32
CA HIS A 257 -9.39 -0.09 2.49
C HIS A 257 -10.63 -0.31 3.35
N ALA A 258 -10.56 -1.23 4.30
CA ALA A 258 -11.63 -1.48 5.28
C ALA A 258 -11.97 -0.22 6.09
N SER A 259 -10.96 0.53 6.54
CA SER A 259 -11.15 1.82 7.21
C SER A 259 -11.95 2.81 6.34
N ALA A 260 -11.61 2.93 5.05
CA ALA A 260 -12.34 3.80 4.12
C ALA A 260 -13.79 3.35 3.91
N SER A 261 -14.01 2.04 3.73
CA SER A 261 -15.35 1.47 3.57
C SER A 261 -16.19 1.62 4.85
N PHE A 262 -15.58 1.45 6.02
CA PHE A 262 -16.21 1.66 7.30
C PHE A 262 -16.65 3.13 7.51
N MET A 263 -15.80 4.10 7.11
CA MET A 263 -16.19 5.52 7.13
C MET A 263 -17.38 5.81 6.21
N LEU A 264 -17.37 5.23 4.98
CA LEU A 264 -18.48 5.37 4.04
C LEU A 264 -19.80 4.78 4.59
N SER A 265 -19.75 3.58 5.20
CA SER A 265 -20.93 2.96 5.79
C SER A 265 -21.52 3.77 6.96
N ASN A 266 -20.70 4.61 7.60
CA ASN A 266 -21.11 5.56 8.63
C ASN A 266 -21.41 6.97 8.07
N ASN A 267 -21.65 7.09 6.75
CA ASN A 267 -22.02 8.33 6.07
C ASN A 267 -20.99 9.49 6.21
N VAL A 268 -19.72 9.18 6.41
CA VAL A 268 -18.67 10.19 6.42
C VAL A 268 -18.51 10.76 4.99
N PRO A 269 -18.49 12.08 4.82
CA PRO A 269 -18.34 12.71 3.52
C PRO A 269 -17.05 12.27 2.79
N ILE A 270 -17.13 12.10 1.47
CA ILE A 270 -16.05 11.55 0.65
C ILE A 270 -14.77 12.42 0.68
N ASP A 271 -14.91 13.72 0.82
CA ASP A 271 -13.80 14.66 0.95
C ASP A 271 -13.08 14.52 2.30
N GLU A 272 -13.81 14.21 3.38
CA GLU A 272 -13.22 13.90 4.68
C GLU A 272 -12.49 12.56 4.63
N ILE A 273 -13.05 11.55 3.97
CA ILE A 273 -12.38 10.27 3.74
C ILE A 273 -11.11 10.47 2.91
N GLN A 274 -11.16 11.31 1.86
CA GLN A 274 -9.98 11.65 1.06
C GLN A 274 -8.87 12.27 1.92
N LYS A 275 -9.22 13.21 2.78
CA LYS A 275 -8.29 13.86 3.73
C LYS A 275 -7.71 12.85 4.72
N ALA A 276 -8.54 12.01 5.33
CA ALA A 276 -8.13 10.96 6.26
C ALA A 276 -7.16 9.97 5.61
N LEU A 277 -7.42 9.57 4.37
CA LEU A 277 -6.54 8.72 3.58
C LEU A 277 -5.29 9.44 3.07
N GLY A 278 -5.27 10.76 2.99
CA GLY A 278 -4.21 11.53 2.36
C GLY A 278 -4.04 11.16 0.87
N HIS A 279 -5.17 11.11 0.14
CA HIS A 279 -5.18 10.93 -1.31
C HIS A 279 -5.10 12.28 -2.00
N SER A 280 -4.04 12.50 -2.79
CA SER A 280 -3.88 13.70 -3.61
C SER A 280 -4.91 13.78 -4.75
N ASN A 281 -5.44 12.62 -5.18
CA ASN A 281 -6.44 12.52 -6.25
C ASN A 281 -7.72 11.86 -5.73
N ILE A 282 -8.85 12.57 -5.81
CA ILE A 282 -10.16 12.10 -5.37
C ILE A 282 -10.61 10.81 -6.08
N ASN A 283 -10.20 10.60 -7.33
CA ASN A 283 -10.53 9.40 -8.08
C ASN A 283 -10.07 8.12 -7.37
N THR A 284 -9.01 8.21 -6.57
CA THR A 284 -8.54 7.08 -5.75
C THR A 284 -9.51 6.76 -4.61
N THR A 285 -10.23 7.75 -4.10
CA THR A 285 -11.23 7.58 -3.05
C THR A 285 -12.60 7.21 -3.64
N MET A 286 -12.92 7.70 -4.85
CA MET A 286 -14.18 7.37 -5.55
C MET A 286 -14.35 5.89 -5.87
N ILE A 287 -13.28 5.10 -5.86
CA ILE A 287 -13.35 3.63 -6.02
C ILE A 287 -14.23 3.02 -4.91
N TYR A 288 -14.11 3.51 -3.68
CA TYR A 288 -14.91 3.04 -2.54
C TYR A 288 -16.38 3.46 -2.67
N ALA A 289 -16.64 4.71 -3.07
CA ALA A 289 -18.02 5.21 -3.26
C ALA A 289 -18.78 4.44 -4.34
N LYS A 290 -18.15 4.15 -5.47
CA LYS A 290 -18.75 3.35 -6.55
C LYS A 290 -19.14 1.94 -6.09
N ARG A 291 -18.29 1.31 -5.29
CA ARG A 291 -18.55 -0.03 -4.76
C ARG A 291 -19.69 -0.01 -3.74
N PHE A 292 -19.68 0.94 -2.83
CA PHE A 292 -20.75 1.11 -1.84
C PHE A 292 -22.11 1.33 -2.51
N GLN A 293 -22.18 2.06 -3.64
CA GLN A 293 -23.39 2.23 -4.45
C GLN A 293 -23.87 0.92 -5.06
N THR A 294 -22.96 0.13 -5.66
CA THR A 294 -23.32 -1.18 -6.26
C THR A 294 -23.88 -2.16 -5.22
N ASP A 295 -23.37 -2.15 -3.99
CA ASP A 295 -23.85 -3.00 -2.91
C ASP A 295 -25.17 -2.47 -2.29
N SER A 296 -25.45 -1.17 -2.40
CA SER A 296 -26.68 -0.54 -1.88
C SER A 296 -27.82 -0.46 -2.91
N GLU A 297 -27.50 -0.45 -4.21
CA GLU A 297 -28.52 -0.45 -5.30
C GLU A 297 -29.37 -1.73 -5.34
N SER A 298 -28.95 -2.79 -4.66
CA SER A 298 -29.82 -3.95 -4.43
C SER A 298 -30.97 -3.66 -3.43
N LYS A 299 -31.04 -2.49 -2.81
CA LYS A 299 -31.93 -2.27 -1.65
C LYS A 299 -32.97 -1.14 -1.73
N LYS A 300 -32.92 -0.17 -2.63
CA LYS A 300 -34.05 0.75 -2.96
C LYS A 300 -33.66 1.74 -4.05
N SER A 301 -34.51 1.91 -5.05
CA SER A 301 -34.43 3.04 -5.98
C SER A 301 -34.61 4.36 -5.21
N VAL A 302 -33.81 5.36 -5.51
CA VAL A 302 -33.92 6.73 -4.95
C VAL A 302 -35.27 7.37 -5.33
N PHE A 303 -35.99 6.74 -6.28
CA PHE A 303 -37.29 7.18 -6.80
C PHE A 303 -38.48 6.41 -6.20
N ASP A 304 -38.28 5.50 -5.22
CA ASP A 304 -39.37 4.92 -4.46
C ASP A 304 -39.91 5.94 -3.45
N VAL A 305 -40.55 6.97 -3.98
CA VAL A 305 -41.38 7.89 -3.20
C VAL A 305 -42.64 7.13 -2.86
N SER A 306 -42.89 6.86 -1.57
CA SER A 306 -44.16 6.35 -1.13
C SER A 306 -45.23 7.41 -1.44
N VAL A 307 -45.97 7.17 -2.54
CA VAL A 307 -47.20 7.93 -2.80
C VAL A 307 -48.16 7.54 -1.70
N ALA A 308 -48.34 8.39 -0.70
CA ALA A 308 -49.39 8.25 0.28
C ALA A 308 -50.70 8.27 -0.51
N GLN A 309 -51.43 7.16 -0.49
CA GLN A 309 -52.80 7.10 -0.95
C GLN A 309 -53.65 7.88 0.08
N ASN A 310 -54.21 9.01 -0.40
CA ASN A 310 -55.32 9.69 0.25
C ASN A 310 -56.61 8.89 0.07
#